data_b5b3aa2d3567e865f0c0d076b7834722
#
_entry.id   b5b3aa2d3567e865f0c0d076b7834722
#
_cell.length_a   1.000
_cell.length_b   1.000
_cell.length_c   1.000
_cell.angle_alpha   90.00
_cell.angle_beta   90.00
_cell.angle_gamma   90.00
#
_symmetry.space_group_name_H-M   'P 1'
#
loop_
_entity.id
_entity.type
_entity.pdbx_description
1 polymer ?
#
loop_
_entity_poly.entity_id
_entity_poly.type
_entity_poly.pdbx_seq_one_letter_code
_entity_poly.pdbx_strand_id
1 'polypeptide(L)'
;MSDFTPSRIYSAPELLADDIASAYRQTFARLYELGCRRVQLDDSVFGRLCDPEMTRKLLQGGVDLDAFYTTLIGMVNKAIEGLPSDMKVSIYISGGPNVVPEWNTHDIADNIVPKALGGLKVDKFYLPFDAGATDTLQVLRYIPAGREVALGLLNAHTPFPDNKERVERAVRIAENYIPASRLSISPQSGFKLSSFEERGLLYADQWSKIRQLAEIASEL
;
A
#
# COMPACT_ATOMS: atom_id res chain seq x y z
N MET A 1 23.47 21.64 -5.20
CA MET A 1 22.89 20.28 -5.06
C MET A 1 23.78 19.34 -5.83
N SER A 2 24.41 18.37 -5.19
CA SER A 2 25.21 17.37 -5.89
C SER A 2 24.26 16.50 -6.71
N ASP A 3 24.51 16.39 -8.03
CA ASP A 3 23.79 15.50 -8.94
C ASP A 3 24.04 14.03 -8.52
N PHE A 4 23.30 13.55 -7.53
CA PHE A 4 23.30 12.15 -7.19
C PHE A 4 22.50 11.42 -8.27
N THR A 5 23.20 10.91 -9.27
CA THR A 5 22.61 10.05 -10.29
C THR A 5 23.02 8.61 -9.94
N PRO A 6 22.08 7.72 -9.56
CA PRO A 6 22.39 6.31 -9.25
C PRO A 6 23.24 5.62 -10.31
N SER A 7 23.03 5.96 -11.59
CA SER A 7 23.81 5.45 -12.74
C SER A 7 25.31 5.77 -12.71
N ARG A 8 25.76 6.69 -11.85
CA ARG A 8 27.21 6.96 -11.66
C ARG A 8 27.87 5.99 -10.68
N ILE A 9 27.08 5.31 -9.85
CA ILE A 9 27.57 4.40 -8.81
C ILE A 9 27.24 2.95 -9.17
N TYR A 10 26.03 2.72 -9.68
CA TYR A 10 25.54 1.40 -10.02
C TYR A 10 25.53 1.18 -11.51
N SER A 11 26.16 0.10 -11.95
CA SER A 11 26.20 -0.30 -13.38
C SER A 11 24.89 -0.95 -13.85
N ALA A 12 24.02 -1.38 -12.92
CA ALA A 12 22.72 -1.96 -13.20
C ALA A 12 21.72 -1.63 -12.08
N PRO A 13 20.41 -1.46 -12.40
CA PRO A 13 19.37 -1.17 -11.41
C PRO A 13 19.24 -2.23 -10.30
N GLU A 14 19.50 -3.49 -10.63
CA GLU A 14 19.44 -4.62 -9.69
C GLU A 14 20.46 -4.47 -8.56
N LEU A 15 21.64 -3.92 -8.83
CA LEU A 15 22.68 -3.68 -7.81
C LEU A 15 22.21 -2.63 -6.79
N LEU A 16 21.57 -1.57 -7.26
CA LEU A 16 20.95 -0.59 -6.38
C LEU A 16 19.83 -1.21 -5.56
N ALA A 17 18.96 -2.01 -6.18
CA ALA A 17 17.87 -2.70 -5.51
C ALA A 17 18.39 -3.66 -4.41
N ASP A 18 19.49 -4.36 -4.67
CA ASP A 18 20.12 -5.28 -3.72
C ASP A 18 20.72 -4.52 -2.51
N ASP A 19 21.36 -3.38 -2.73
CA ASP A 19 21.88 -2.55 -1.64
C ASP A 19 20.75 -1.96 -0.79
N ILE A 20 19.68 -1.48 -1.41
CA ILE A 20 18.48 -1.01 -0.70
C ILE A 20 17.89 -2.15 0.13
N ALA A 21 17.68 -3.32 -0.45
CA ALA A 21 17.14 -4.48 0.25
C ALA A 21 18.03 -4.89 1.44
N SER A 22 19.34 -4.84 1.28
CA SER A 22 20.32 -5.13 2.35
C SER A 22 20.21 -4.13 3.49
N ALA A 23 20.09 -2.84 3.19
CA ALA A 23 19.95 -1.78 4.20
C ALA A 23 18.65 -1.95 5.01
N TYR A 24 17.52 -2.23 4.34
CA TYR A 24 16.26 -2.52 5.02
C TYR A 24 16.35 -3.78 5.89
N ARG A 25 16.97 -4.85 5.40
CA ARG A 25 17.15 -6.10 6.18
C ARG A 25 17.93 -5.88 7.46
N GLN A 26 19.03 -5.13 7.38
CA GLN A 26 19.83 -4.75 8.56
C GLN A 26 19.01 -3.93 9.55
N THR A 27 18.22 -2.97 9.05
CA THR A 27 17.32 -2.15 9.86
C THR A 27 16.28 -3.03 10.57
N PHE A 28 15.63 -3.96 9.87
CA PHE A 28 14.64 -4.85 10.46
C PHE A 28 15.24 -5.78 11.49
N ALA A 29 16.43 -6.33 11.24
CA ALA A 29 17.16 -7.13 12.22
C ALA A 29 17.43 -6.32 13.50
N ARG A 30 17.87 -5.08 13.37
CA ARG A 30 18.12 -4.22 14.52
C ARG A 30 16.84 -3.85 15.27
N LEU A 31 15.74 -3.56 14.57
CA LEU A 31 14.45 -3.33 15.19
C LEU A 31 13.96 -4.56 15.95
N TYR A 32 14.15 -5.74 15.38
CA TYR A 32 13.80 -7.00 16.05
C TYR A 32 14.56 -7.21 17.36
N GLU A 33 15.87 -6.97 17.37
CA GLU A 33 16.70 -7.03 18.57
C GLU A 33 16.22 -6.06 19.67
N LEU A 34 15.68 -4.91 19.28
CA LEU A 34 15.10 -3.90 20.16
C LEU A 34 13.66 -4.24 20.62
N GLY A 35 13.15 -5.41 20.25
CA GLY A 35 11.82 -5.88 20.67
C GLY A 35 10.70 -5.58 19.68
N CYS A 36 10.96 -4.94 18.52
CA CYS A 36 9.96 -4.74 17.50
C CYS A 36 9.51 -6.07 16.88
N ARG A 37 8.21 -6.25 16.71
CA ARG A 37 7.61 -7.46 16.11
C ARG A 37 6.68 -7.14 14.93
N ARG A 38 6.47 -5.87 14.64
CA ARG A 38 5.62 -5.43 13.55
C ARG A 38 6.24 -4.20 12.89
N VAL A 39 6.41 -4.25 11.58
CA VAL A 39 6.86 -3.11 10.77
C VAL A 39 5.89 -2.90 9.61
N GLN A 40 5.76 -1.66 9.20
CA GLN A 40 5.02 -1.29 7.99
C GLN A 40 5.97 -0.58 7.04
N LEU A 41 5.96 -1.02 5.80
CA LEU A 41 6.57 -0.31 4.67
C LEU A 41 5.51 0.63 4.10
N ASP A 42 5.85 1.90 3.93
CA ASP A 42 5.04 2.84 3.19
C ASP A 42 5.56 2.94 1.76
N ASP A 43 4.72 2.62 0.80
CA ASP A 43 5.06 2.63 -0.62
C ASP A 43 4.09 3.49 -1.43
N SER A 44 4.65 4.35 -2.27
CA SER A 44 3.90 5.11 -3.26
C SER A 44 4.28 4.75 -4.70
N VAL A 45 5.30 3.91 -4.89
CA VAL A 45 5.78 3.53 -6.22
C VAL A 45 4.80 2.59 -6.89
N PHE A 46 4.43 1.48 -6.23
CA PHE A 46 3.46 0.53 -6.76
C PHE A 46 2.11 1.19 -7.05
N GLY A 47 1.61 2.03 -6.13
CA GLY A 47 0.34 2.72 -6.34
C GLY A 47 0.37 3.74 -7.48
N ARG A 48 1.48 4.42 -7.69
CA ARG A 48 1.66 5.33 -8.84
C ARG A 48 1.81 4.59 -10.16
N LEU A 49 2.36 3.38 -10.13
CA LEU A 49 2.47 2.53 -11.32
C LEU A 49 1.12 1.91 -11.72
N CYS A 50 0.08 2.04 -10.90
CA CYS A 50 -1.30 1.73 -11.30
C CYS A 50 -1.86 2.76 -12.29
N ASP A 51 -1.28 3.97 -12.37
CA ASP A 51 -1.67 5.01 -13.33
C ASP A 51 -1.24 4.63 -14.75
N PRO A 52 -2.20 4.47 -15.70
CA PRO A 52 -1.90 4.12 -17.08
C PRO A 52 -1.00 5.16 -17.79
N GLU A 53 -1.09 6.44 -17.41
CA GLU A 53 -0.25 7.48 -17.99
C GLU A 53 1.21 7.32 -17.56
N MET A 54 1.45 6.97 -16.30
CA MET A 54 2.79 6.67 -15.80
C MET A 54 3.40 5.48 -16.55
N THR A 55 2.64 4.39 -16.66
CA THR A 55 3.06 3.18 -17.39
C THR A 55 3.41 3.51 -18.85
N ARG A 56 2.56 4.28 -19.53
CA ARG A 56 2.81 4.72 -20.91
C ARG A 56 4.07 5.56 -21.04
N LYS A 57 4.35 6.46 -20.09
CA LYS A 57 5.59 7.27 -20.09
C LYS A 57 6.84 6.41 -19.94
N LEU A 58 6.78 5.40 -19.08
CA LEU A 58 7.91 4.45 -18.91
C LEU A 58 8.17 3.66 -20.19
N LEU A 59 7.12 3.13 -20.83
CA LEU A 59 7.23 2.44 -22.12
C LEU A 59 7.81 3.33 -23.22
N GLN A 60 7.36 4.58 -23.32
CA GLN A 60 7.90 5.56 -24.27
C GLN A 60 9.36 5.91 -23.99
N GLY A 61 9.77 5.83 -22.72
CA GLY A 61 11.17 5.96 -22.30
C GLY A 61 12.03 4.72 -22.56
N GLY A 62 11.46 3.65 -23.14
CA GLY A 62 12.18 2.41 -23.44
C GLY A 62 12.38 1.50 -22.24
N VAL A 63 11.61 1.67 -21.17
CA VAL A 63 11.69 0.82 -19.96
C VAL A 63 11.02 -0.52 -20.25
N ASP A 64 11.74 -1.61 -19.99
CA ASP A 64 11.15 -2.94 -19.89
C ASP A 64 10.37 -3.03 -18.56
N LEU A 65 9.04 -2.93 -18.65
CA LEU A 65 8.17 -2.91 -17.47
C LEU A 65 8.22 -4.23 -16.69
N ASP A 66 8.37 -5.35 -17.37
CA ASP A 66 8.40 -6.66 -16.71
C ASP A 66 9.66 -6.82 -15.85
N ALA A 67 10.81 -6.49 -16.41
CA ALA A 67 12.08 -6.46 -15.69
C ALA A 67 12.04 -5.42 -14.54
N PHE A 68 11.47 -4.25 -14.79
CA PHE A 68 11.35 -3.19 -13.79
C PHE A 68 10.47 -3.61 -12.60
N TYR A 69 9.29 -4.16 -12.86
CA TYR A 69 8.39 -4.64 -11.81
C TYR A 69 8.98 -5.82 -11.04
N THR A 70 9.66 -6.73 -11.73
CA THR A 70 10.36 -7.86 -11.11
C THR A 70 11.45 -7.38 -10.16
N THR A 71 12.22 -6.36 -10.57
CA THR A 71 13.26 -5.76 -9.71
C THR A 71 12.67 -5.10 -8.47
N LEU A 72 11.60 -4.30 -8.61
CA LEU A 72 10.94 -3.64 -7.47
C LEU A 72 10.35 -4.65 -6.47
N ILE A 73 9.61 -5.64 -6.96
CA ILE A 73 9.02 -6.68 -6.11
C ILE A 73 10.11 -7.50 -5.45
N GLY A 74 11.15 -7.87 -6.21
CA GLY A 74 12.31 -8.60 -5.74
C GLY A 74 13.04 -7.85 -4.62
N MET A 75 13.22 -6.54 -4.74
CA MET A 75 13.84 -5.68 -3.73
C MET A 75 13.09 -5.74 -2.39
N VAL A 76 11.75 -5.59 -2.41
CA VAL A 76 10.92 -5.68 -1.19
C VAL A 76 11.02 -7.09 -0.58
N ASN A 77 10.90 -8.12 -1.40
CA ASN A 77 10.96 -9.50 -0.93
C ASN A 77 12.33 -9.86 -0.34
N LYS A 78 13.43 -9.41 -0.95
CA LYS A 78 14.78 -9.57 -0.42
C LYS A 78 14.98 -8.82 0.89
N ALA A 79 14.35 -7.67 1.08
CA ALA A 79 14.44 -6.88 2.31
C ALA A 79 13.84 -7.61 3.52
N ILE A 80 12.82 -8.43 3.31
CA ILE A 80 12.09 -9.15 4.37
C ILE A 80 12.49 -10.63 4.46
N GLU A 81 13.32 -11.11 3.56
CA GLU A 81 13.76 -12.50 3.54
C GLU A 81 14.60 -12.86 4.78
N GLY A 82 14.29 -14.01 5.39
CA GLY A 82 15.01 -14.51 6.56
C GLY A 82 14.68 -13.83 7.88
N LEU A 83 13.67 -12.94 7.91
CA LEU A 83 13.18 -12.38 9.18
C LEU A 83 12.57 -13.47 10.07
N PRO A 84 12.69 -13.35 11.41
CA PRO A 84 12.04 -14.26 12.34
C PRO A 84 10.54 -14.36 12.11
N SER A 85 9.96 -15.56 12.27
CA SER A 85 8.54 -15.83 11.94
C SER A 85 7.53 -15.04 12.77
N ASP A 86 7.93 -14.55 13.94
CA ASP A 86 7.15 -13.69 14.82
C ASP A 86 7.27 -12.18 14.48
N MET A 87 8.15 -11.81 13.55
CA MET A 87 8.21 -10.46 13.00
C MET A 87 7.28 -10.35 11.79
N LYS A 88 6.23 -9.55 11.91
CA LYS A 88 5.23 -9.34 10.86
C LYS A 88 5.53 -8.08 10.06
N VAL A 89 5.50 -8.22 8.75
CA VAL A 89 5.73 -7.11 7.83
C VAL A 89 4.44 -6.80 7.07
N SER A 90 4.04 -5.55 7.11
CA SER A 90 2.94 -5.02 6.31
C SER A 90 3.43 -4.03 5.27
N ILE A 91 2.64 -3.81 4.24
CA ILE A 91 2.88 -2.74 3.26
C ILE A 91 1.62 -1.89 3.10
N TYR A 92 1.81 -0.58 3.11
CA TYR A 92 0.79 0.40 2.72
C TYR A 92 1.11 0.88 1.31
N ILE A 93 0.18 0.69 0.37
CA ILE A 93 0.36 1.08 -1.03
C ILE A 93 -0.56 2.26 -1.32
N SER A 94 0.01 3.45 -1.48
CA SER A 94 -0.72 4.68 -1.79
C SER A 94 -0.52 5.12 -3.24
N GLY A 95 -1.50 5.83 -3.79
CA GLY A 95 -1.39 6.48 -5.11
C GLY A 95 -0.50 7.74 -5.13
N GLY A 96 0.23 8.00 -4.05
CA GLY A 96 1.03 9.21 -3.92
C GLY A 96 0.15 10.43 -3.57
N PRO A 97 0.16 11.52 -4.37
CA PRO A 97 -0.70 12.69 -4.13
C PRO A 97 -2.19 12.34 -4.09
N ASN A 98 -2.61 11.43 -4.92
CA ASN A 98 -3.93 10.80 -4.85
C ASN A 98 -3.79 9.57 -3.95
N VAL A 99 -4.26 9.66 -2.72
CA VAL A 99 -4.12 8.61 -1.71
C VAL A 99 -4.58 7.25 -2.24
N VAL A 100 -5.74 7.21 -2.90
CA VAL A 100 -6.27 6.01 -3.53
C VAL A 100 -5.59 5.80 -4.88
N PRO A 101 -4.90 4.66 -5.11
CA PRO A 101 -4.35 4.33 -6.42
C PRO A 101 -5.46 4.17 -7.46
N GLU A 102 -5.11 4.34 -8.72
CA GLU A 102 -5.99 3.94 -9.82
C GLU A 102 -6.00 2.41 -9.94
N TRP A 103 -6.79 1.75 -9.08
CA TRP A 103 -6.95 0.30 -9.08
C TRP A 103 -7.62 -0.19 -10.38
N ASN A 104 -7.04 0.16 -11.52
CA ASN A 104 -7.58 -0.25 -12.81
C ASN A 104 -7.16 -1.69 -13.12
N THR A 105 -8.15 -2.53 -13.39
CA THR A 105 -7.95 -3.93 -13.74
C THR A 105 -8.27 -4.22 -15.21
N HIS A 106 -8.63 -3.19 -15.98
CA HIS A 106 -9.01 -3.36 -17.37
C HIS A 106 -7.79 -3.40 -18.30
N ASP A 107 -7.60 -4.54 -18.93
CA ASP A 107 -6.91 -4.78 -20.22
C ASP A 107 -5.48 -4.26 -20.41
N ILE A 108 -4.65 -4.19 -19.38
CA ILE A 108 -3.25 -3.87 -19.59
C ILE A 108 -2.42 -5.10 -19.24
N ALA A 109 -1.87 -5.76 -20.26
CA ALA A 109 -0.91 -6.84 -20.10
C ALA A 109 0.29 -6.42 -19.21
N ASP A 110 0.56 -5.13 -19.17
CA ASP A 110 1.62 -4.48 -18.40
C ASP A 110 1.19 -3.96 -17.03
N ASN A 111 -0.01 -4.32 -16.55
CA ASN A 111 -0.52 -3.84 -15.27
C ASN A 111 0.28 -4.41 -14.10
N ILE A 112 0.82 -3.53 -13.27
CA ILE A 112 1.57 -3.87 -12.04
C ILE A 112 0.72 -4.56 -11.00
N VAL A 113 -0.60 -4.29 -10.95
CA VAL A 113 -1.48 -4.73 -9.84
C VAL A 113 -1.43 -6.24 -9.59
N PRO A 114 -1.66 -7.11 -10.60
CA PRO A 114 -1.55 -8.55 -10.39
C PRO A 114 -0.17 -9.00 -9.94
N LYS A 115 0.89 -8.37 -10.50
CA LYS A 115 2.27 -8.72 -10.20
C LYS A 115 2.66 -8.27 -8.79
N ALA A 116 2.34 -7.03 -8.39
CA ALA A 116 2.65 -6.51 -7.07
C ALA A 116 1.85 -7.23 -5.98
N LEU A 117 0.52 -7.27 -6.08
CA LEU A 117 -0.31 -7.90 -5.06
C LEU A 117 -0.04 -9.41 -4.96
N GLY A 118 0.17 -10.10 -6.09
CA GLY A 118 0.48 -11.53 -6.11
C GLY A 118 1.92 -11.88 -5.75
N GLY A 119 2.88 -10.97 -6.00
CA GLY A 119 4.31 -11.22 -5.86
C GLY A 119 4.93 -10.77 -4.53
N LEU A 120 4.34 -9.79 -3.85
CA LEU A 120 4.84 -9.30 -2.56
C LEU A 120 4.60 -10.31 -1.44
N LYS A 121 5.67 -10.67 -0.71
CA LYS A 121 5.64 -11.69 0.34
C LYS A 121 5.32 -11.15 1.73
N VAL A 122 4.76 -9.96 1.83
CA VAL A 122 4.35 -9.34 3.10
C VAL A 122 3.23 -10.12 3.78
N ASP A 123 3.07 -9.94 5.10
CA ASP A 123 1.99 -10.60 5.87
C ASP A 123 0.65 -9.90 5.69
N LYS A 124 0.64 -8.55 5.55
CA LYS A 124 -0.57 -7.74 5.47
C LYS A 124 -0.42 -6.59 4.47
N PHE A 125 -1.49 -6.34 3.73
CA PHE A 125 -1.63 -5.20 2.83
C PHE A 125 -2.56 -4.16 3.42
N TYR A 126 -2.18 -2.89 3.41
CA TYR A 126 -3.04 -1.74 3.64
C TYR A 126 -3.30 -1.08 2.29
N LEU A 127 -4.54 -1.16 1.83
CA LEU A 127 -4.93 -0.74 0.49
C LEU A 127 -6.06 0.30 0.58
N PRO A 128 -5.82 1.56 0.21
CA PRO A 128 -6.85 2.57 0.20
C PRO A 128 -7.81 2.38 -0.98
N PHE A 129 -9.11 2.49 -0.71
CA PHE A 129 -10.19 2.42 -1.69
C PHE A 129 -11.17 3.57 -1.50
N ASP A 130 -11.88 3.94 -2.56
CA ASP A 130 -13.10 4.73 -2.43
C ASP A 130 -14.27 3.77 -2.12
N ALA A 131 -14.91 3.97 -0.98
CA ALA A 131 -16.06 3.16 -0.57
C ALA A 131 -17.26 3.28 -1.54
N GLY A 132 -17.28 4.30 -2.40
CA GLY A 132 -18.26 4.47 -3.48
C GLY A 132 -17.92 3.72 -4.77
N ALA A 133 -16.63 3.42 -5.02
CA ALA A 133 -16.13 2.77 -6.24
C ALA A 133 -15.82 1.28 -5.98
N THR A 134 -16.84 0.51 -5.68
CA THR A 134 -16.70 -0.89 -5.23
C THR A 134 -16.21 -1.86 -6.31
N ASP A 135 -16.26 -1.49 -7.56
CA ASP A 135 -15.69 -2.24 -8.69
C ASP A 135 -14.16 -2.38 -8.59
N THR A 136 -13.49 -1.41 -7.97
CA THR A 136 -12.04 -1.47 -7.75
C THR A 136 -11.63 -2.56 -6.76
N LEU A 137 -12.52 -3.03 -5.89
CA LEU A 137 -12.24 -4.11 -4.93
C LEU A 137 -11.92 -5.46 -5.59
N GLN A 138 -12.23 -5.62 -6.88
CA GLN A 138 -11.87 -6.83 -7.61
C GLN A 138 -10.36 -7.10 -7.66
N VAL A 139 -9.49 -6.11 -7.40
CA VAL A 139 -8.04 -6.31 -7.30
C VAL A 139 -7.64 -7.24 -6.17
N LEU A 140 -8.50 -7.39 -5.16
CA LEU A 140 -8.29 -8.28 -4.01
C LEU A 140 -8.14 -9.76 -4.42
N ARG A 141 -8.64 -10.15 -5.61
CA ARG A 141 -8.45 -11.50 -6.16
C ARG A 141 -6.98 -11.88 -6.36
N TYR A 142 -6.09 -10.89 -6.46
CA TYR A 142 -4.66 -11.12 -6.66
C TYR A 142 -3.89 -11.30 -5.35
N ILE A 143 -4.52 -11.06 -4.20
CA ILE A 143 -3.90 -11.24 -2.89
C ILE A 143 -3.73 -12.75 -2.62
N PRO A 144 -2.51 -13.24 -2.32
CA PRO A 144 -2.29 -14.65 -2.06
C PRO A 144 -3.06 -15.16 -0.84
N ALA A 145 -3.41 -16.43 -0.86
CA ALA A 145 -4.05 -17.08 0.27
C ALA A 145 -3.19 -16.95 1.55
N GLY A 146 -3.86 -16.71 2.69
CA GLY A 146 -3.19 -16.55 3.98
C GLY A 146 -2.73 -15.12 4.31
N ARG A 147 -2.77 -14.18 3.38
CA ARG A 147 -2.44 -12.78 3.65
C ARG A 147 -3.63 -12.02 4.23
N GLU A 148 -3.34 -11.05 5.08
CA GLU A 148 -4.34 -10.13 5.64
C GLU A 148 -4.45 -8.86 4.78
N VAL A 149 -5.63 -8.24 4.80
CA VAL A 149 -5.89 -6.96 4.13
C VAL A 149 -6.59 -6.00 5.07
N ALA A 150 -6.07 -4.78 5.16
CA ALA A 150 -6.79 -3.65 5.72
C ALA A 150 -7.34 -2.79 4.56
N LEU A 151 -8.66 -2.72 4.47
CA LEU A 151 -9.37 -1.89 3.52
C LEU A 151 -9.40 -0.45 4.02
N GLY A 152 -8.67 0.43 3.37
CA GLY A 152 -8.66 1.86 3.67
C GLY A 152 -9.90 2.52 3.09
N LEU A 153 -11.00 2.53 3.83
CA LEU A 153 -12.32 2.98 3.36
C LEU A 153 -12.77 4.31 3.93
N LEU A 154 -12.16 4.77 5.03
CA LEU A 154 -12.51 6.06 5.64
C LEU A 154 -11.58 7.15 5.14
N ASN A 155 -12.16 8.25 4.68
CA ASN A 155 -11.40 9.39 4.18
C ASN A 155 -10.67 10.10 5.34
N ALA A 156 -9.34 10.14 5.28
CA ALA A 156 -8.49 10.77 6.29
C ALA A 156 -8.18 12.26 6.01
N HIS A 157 -8.76 12.85 4.97
CA HIS A 157 -8.48 14.22 4.51
C HIS A 157 -9.65 15.19 4.70
N THR A 158 -10.76 14.74 5.27
CA THR A 158 -11.95 15.56 5.51
C THR A 158 -12.47 15.33 6.93
N PRO A 159 -12.97 16.38 7.61
CA PRO A 159 -13.55 16.26 8.96
C PRO A 159 -14.94 15.59 8.93
N PHE A 160 -15.57 15.50 7.75
CA PHE A 160 -16.92 14.96 7.65
C PHE A 160 -16.95 13.44 7.86
N PRO A 161 -18.00 12.90 8.51
CA PRO A 161 -18.16 11.46 8.66
C PRO A 161 -18.31 10.78 7.31
N ASP A 162 -17.77 9.57 7.22
CA ASP A 162 -17.96 8.72 6.05
C ASP A 162 -19.36 8.09 6.06
N ASN A 163 -19.86 7.75 4.87
CA ASN A 163 -21.14 7.06 4.77
C ASN A 163 -20.97 5.59 5.20
N LYS A 164 -21.55 5.24 6.35
CA LYS A 164 -21.47 3.92 6.98
C LYS A 164 -21.94 2.79 6.06
N GLU A 165 -23.09 2.98 5.41
CA GLU A 165 -23.70 1.95 4.54
C GLU A 165 -22.81 1.65 3.33
N ARG A 166 -22.08 2.66 2.81
CA ARG A 166 -21.09 2.46 1.73
C ARG A 166 -19.89 1.66 2.22
N VAL A 167 -19.37 1.97 3.41
CA VAL A 167 -18.25 1.24 4.00
C VAL A 167 -18.63 -0.23 4.23
N GLU A 168 -19.77 -0.49 4.87
CA GLU A 168 -20.26 -1.85 5.10
C GLU A 168 -20.48 -2.62 3.79
N ARG A 169 -21.06 -1.95 2.78
CA ARG A 169 -21.25 -2.55 1.45
C ARG A 169 -19.91 -2.92 0.82
N ALA A 170 -18.91 -2.06 0.91
CA ALA A 170 -17.58 -2.32 0.37
C ALA A 170 -16.93 -3.53 1.05
N VAL A 171 -17.07 -3.66 2.38
CA VAL A 171 -16.59 -4.83 3.13
C VAL A 171 -17.28 -6.11 2.67
N ARG A 172 -18.61 -6.11 2.57
CA ARG A 172 -19.39 -7.29 2.07
C ARG A 172 -18.97 -7.71 0.66
N ILE A 173 -18.60 -6.76 -0.20
CA ILE A 173 -18.08 -7.08 -1.54
C ILE A 173 -16.66 -7.65 -1.45
N ALA A 174 -15.80 -7.10 -0.58
CA ALA A 174 -14.44 -7.59 -0.39
C ALA A 174 -14.40 -9.03 0.14
N GLU A 175 -15.39 -9.45 0.92
CA GLU A 175 -15.55 -10.83 1.43
C GLU A 175 -15.68 -11.88 0.32
N ASN A 176 -16.09 -11.49 -0.90
CA ASN A 176 -16.08 -12.40 -2.05
C ASN A 176 -14.65 -12.79 -2.50
N TYR A 177 -13.64 -12.06 -2.05
CA TYR A 177 -12.24 -12.27 -2.44
C TYR A 177 -11.39 -12.70 -1.25
N ILE A 178 -11.61 -12.11 -0.07
CA ILE A 178 -10.81 -12.33 1.14
C ILE A 178 -11.77 -12.70 2.27
N PRO A 179 -11.58 -13.83 2.97
CA PRO A 179 -12.41 -14.20 4.12
C PRO A 179 -12.42 -13.09 5.19
N ALA A 180 -13.59 -12.86 5.82
CA ALA A 180 -13.78 -11.84 6.86
C ALA A 180 -12.70 -11.90 7.96
N SER A 181 -12.28 -13.10 8.38
CA SER A 181 -11.24 -13.30 9.40
C SER A 181 -9.86 -12.75 9.03
N ARG A 182 -9.64 -12.38 7.77
CA ARG A 182 -8.42 -11.76 7.25
C ARG A 182 -8.62 -10.33 6.74
N LEU A 183 -9.84 -9.82 6.86
CA LEU A 183 -10.16 -8.43 6.56
C LEU A 183 -10.12 -7.57 7.82
N SER A 184 -9.78 -6.32 7.64
CA SER A 184 -9.95 -5.25 8.60
C SER A 184 -10.23 -3.95 7.85
N ILE A 185 -10.76 -2.95 8.53
CA ILE A 185 -10.96 -1.61 7.95
C ILE A 185 -9.98 -0.62 8.55
N SER A 186 -9.63 0.40 7.79
CA SER A 186 -8.73 1.47 8.21
C SER A 186 -9.10 2.79 7.54
N PRO A 187 -8.55 3.93 8.00
CA PRO A 187 -8.51 5.12 7.18
C PRO A 187 -7.71 4.86 5.89
N GLN A 188 -8.00 5.63 4.84
CA GLN A 188 -7.31 5.55 3.54
C GLN A 188 -5.81 5.87 3.67
N SER A 189 -5.44 6.71 4.63
CA SER A 189 -4.05 7.10 4.94
C SER A 189 -3.92 7.53 6.39
N GLY A 190 -2.71 7.92 6.81
CA GLY A 190 -2.52 8.69 8.04
C GLY A 190 -3.26 10.03 7.99
N PHE A 191 -3.72 10.52 9.13
CA PHE A 191 -4.35 11.83 9.25
C PHE A 191 -3.30 12.93 9.15
N LYS A 192 -3.46 13.82 8.18
CA LYS A 192 -2.61 15.00 8.05
C LYS A 192 -3.20 16.12 8.90
N LEU A 193 -2.75 16.20 10.15
CA LEU A 193 -3.13 17.27 11.07
C LEU A 193 -2.28 18.50 10.79
N SER A 194 -2.91 19.67 10.62
CA SER A 194 -2.22 20.93 10.44
C SER A 194 -2.87 22.00 11.30
N SER A 195 -2.05 22.65 12.12
CA SER A 195 -2.47 23.84 12.89
C SER A 195 -2.33 25.13 12.09
N PHE A 196 -1.77 25.07 10.87
CA PHE A 196 -1.40 26.25 10.08
C PHE A 196 -2.24 26.45 8.82
N GLU A 197 -3.07 25.49 8.44
CA GLU A 197 -3.95 25.60 7.28
C GLU A 197 -5.39 25.85 7.77
N GLU A 198 -6.05 26.87 7.22
CA GLU A 198 -7.46 27.22 7.53
C GLU A 198 -8.45 26.07 7.26
N ARG A 199 -8.01 24.98 6.62
CA ARG A 199 -8.81 23.80 6.26
C ARG A 199 -8.16 22.48 6.67
N GLY A 200 -7.16 22.52 7.55
CA GLY A 200 -6.51 21.34 8.09
C GLY A 200 -7.43 20.56 9.03
N LEU A 201 -7.20 19.25 9.16
CA LEU A 201 -7.86 18.44 10.16
C LEU A 201 -7.36 18.78 11.56
N LEU A 202 -8.30 18.88 12.50
CA LEU A 202 -8.01 19.05 13.92
C LEU A 202 -7.91 17.68 14.62
N TYR A 203 -7.28 17.65 15.78
CA TYR A 203 -7.26 16.43 16.62
C TYR A 203 -8.66 15.90 16.94
N ALA A 204 -9.64 16.80 17.12
CA ALA A 204 -11.03 16.42 17.34
C ALA A 204 -11.63 15.66 16.17
N ASP A 205 -11.30 16.06 14.94
CA ASP A 205 -11.76 15.39 13.71
C ASP A 205 -11.14 14.00 13.60
N GLN A 206 -9.85 13.88 13.86
CA GLN A 206 -9.16 12.57 13.90
C GLN A 206 -9.83 11.62 14.88
N TRP A 207 -10.10 12.07 16.11
CA TRP A 207 -10.76 11.25 17.11
C TRP A 207 -12.20 10.88 16.73
N SER A 208 -12.92 11.80 16.06
CA SER A 208 -14.26 11.52 15.54
C SER A 208 -14.21 10.41 14.49
N LYS A 209 -13.27 10.48 13.56
CA LYS A 209 -13.05 9.46 12.53
C LYS A 209 -12.66 8.10 13.11
N ILE A 210 -11.78 8.08 14.11
CA ILE A 210 -11.35 6.84 14.77
C ILE A 210 -12.53 6.19 15.51
N ARG A 211 -13.39 6.99 16.17
CA ARG A 211 -14.61 6.46 16.80
C ARG A 211 -15.57 5.89 15.78
N GLN A 212 -15.83 6.60 14.68
CA GLN A 212 -16.65 6.08 13.59
C GLN A 212 -16.10 4.76 13.03
N LEU A 213 -14.79 4.66 12.84
CA LEU A 213 -14.14 3.43 12.39
C LEU A 213 -14.41 2.27 13.36
N ALA A 214 -14.24 2.52 14.67
CA ALA A 214 -14.46 1.51 15.69
C ALA A 214 -15.94 1.07 15.78
N GLU A 215 -16.87 2.01 15.65
CA GLU A 215 -18.32 1.72 15.60
C GLU A 215 -18.65 0.83 14.41
N ILE A 216 -18.23 1.20 13.20
CA ILE A 216 -18.46 0.39 12.00
C ILE A 216 -17.83 -1.00 12.16
N ALA A 217 -16.57 -1.08 12.63
CA ALA A 217 -15.87 -2.34 12.80
C ALA A 217 -16.52 -3.28 13.83
N SER A 218 -17.25 -2.74 14.82
CA SER A 218 -17.94 -3.54 15.83
C SER A 218 -19.26 -4.15 15.34
N GLU A 219 -19.77 -3.68 14.20
CA GLU A 219 -21.05 -4.12 13.62
C GLU A 219 -20.86 -5.03 12.38
N LEU A 220 -19.60 -5.18 11.92
CA LEU A 220 -19.21 -6.09 10.84
C LEU A 220 -18.89 -7.49 11.35
#